data_172ac38c2d49fd96f1dc69627f09554e
#
_entry.id   172ac38c2d49fd96f1dc69627f09554e
#
_cell.length_a   1.000
_cell.length_b   1.000
_cell.length_c   1.000
_cell.angle_alpha   90.00
_cell.angle_beta   90.00
_cell.angle_gamma   90.00
#
_symmetry.space_group_name_H-M   'P 1'
#
loop_
_entity.id
_entity.type
_entity.pdbx_description
1 polymer ?
#
loop_
_entity_poly.entity_id
_entity_poly.type
_entity_poly.pdbx_seq_one_letter_code
_entity_poly.pdbx_strand_id
1 'polypeptide(L)'
;MHLDIDFVRQQFPAFSQPTLKDQAFFENAGGSYTCQQVIDRLHRFYTQRKVQPYSSYEASRLGGEEMDEAQRRLAAILGVETDEVSFGPSTTQNTYVLANAFANWLKNGDSVIVTNQDHEANTGPWRRLADRGITVLEWRLNKDTGHLDINDLQKLLDDRVKLVCFPHCSNVVGEINDVYKIVSLIHSSGAFACVDGVSYAPHGLPNV
;
A
#
# COMPACT_ATOMS: atom_id res chain seq x y z
N MET A 1 -1.61 1.36 28.67
CA MET A 1 -2.91 2.01 28.39
C MET A 1 -3.91 0.89 28.10
N HIS A 2 -5.05 0.84 28.80
CA HIS A 2 -6.06 -0.21 28.55
C HIS A 2 -6.94 0.29 27.40
N LEU A 3 -7.08 -0.52 26.33
CA LEU A 3 -7.96 -0.19 25.21
C LEU A 3 -9.44 -0.38 25.64
N ASP A 4 -10.25 0.65 25.46
CA ASP A 4 -11.70 0.56 25.65
C ASP A 4 -12.31 -0.13 24.41
N ILE A 5 -12.48 -1.45 24.52
CA ILE A 5 -12.96 -2.28 23.42
C ILE A 5 -14.41 -1.94 23.06
N ASP A 6 -15.24 -1.59 24.03
CA ASP A 6 -16.65 -1.25 23.79
C ASP A 6 -16.76 0.05 23.01
N PHE A 7 -15.97 1.06 23.38
CA PHE A 7 -15.88 2.31 22.62
C PHE A 7 -15.40 2.05 21.19
N VAL A 8 -14.33 1.25 21.01
CA VAL A 8 -13.79 0.94 19.68
C VAL A 8 -14.83 0.22 18.82
N ARG A 9 -15.51 -0.81 19.37
CA ARG A 9 -16.52 -1.55 18.60
C ARG A 9 -17.70 -0.68 18.19
N GLN A 10 -18.10 0.28 19.02
CA GLN A 10 -19.17 1.24 18.68
C GLN A 10 -18.84 2.15 17.49
N GLN A 11 -17.54 2.32 17.17
CA GLN A 11 -17.13 3.10 16.00
C GLN A 11 -17.39 2.36 14.68
N PHE A 12 -17.68 1.05 14.71
CA PHE A 12 -17.89 0.21 13.53
C PHE A 12 -19.35 -0.28 13.50
N PRO A 13 -20.25 0.39 12.75
CA PRO A 13 -21.68 0.07 12.76
C PRO A 13 -22.01 -1.34 12.24
N ALA A 14 -21.10 -2.00 11.55
CA ALA A 14 -21.25 -3.39 11.15
C ALA A 14 -21.53 -4.31 12.35
N PHE A 15 -20.86 -4.09 13.48
CA PHE A 15 -21.01 -4.96 14.68
C PHE A 15 -22.37 -4.80 15.40
N SER A 16 -23.17 -3.80 15.04
CA SER A 16 -24.53 -3.64 15.52
C SER A 16 -25.60 -4.21 14.57
N GLN A 17 -25.18 -4.69 13.39
CA GLN A 17 -26.13 -5.25 12.41
C GLN A 17 -26.63 -6.63 12.86
N PRO A 18 -27.94 -6.91 12.78
CA PRO A 18 -28.52 -8.20 13.19
C PRO A 18 -27.89 -9.41 12.49
N THR A 19 -27.48 -9.25 11.22
CA THR A 19 -26.85 -10.30 10.42
C THR A 19 -25.42 -10.64 10.86
N LEU A 20 -24.79 -9.75 11.63
CA LEU A 20 -23.40 -9.92 12.11
C LEU A 20 -23.36 -10.14 13.63
N LYS A 21 -24.52 -10.12 14.28
CA LYS A 21 -24.64 -10.44 15.71
C LYS A 21 -24.13 -11.87 15.95
N ASP A 22 -23.39 -12.05 17.01
CA ASP A 22 -22.81 -13.35 17.43
C ASP A 22 -21.78 -13.93 16.45
N GLN A 23 -21.28 -13.14 15.48
CA GLN A 23 -20.18 -13.54 14.61
C GLN A 23 -18.85 -12.99 15.13
N ALA A 24 -17.79 -13.83 15.11
CA ALA A 24 -16.41 -13.41 15.30
C ALA A 24 -15.75 -13.20 13.93
N PHE A 25 -15.28 -11.96 13.68
CA PHE A 25 -14.66 -11.61 12.42
C PHE A 25 -13.14 -11.66 12.53
N PHE A 26 -12.51 -12.57 11.77
CA PHE A 26 -11.05 -12.78 11.74
C PHE A 26 -10.43 -12.60 10.35
N GLU A 27 -11.18 -12.07 9.38
CA GLU A 27 -10.75 -11.93 7.98
C GLU A 27 -10.22 -10.52 7.65
N ASN A 28 -9.57 -9.86 8.61
CA ASN A 28 -9.04 -8.50 8.39
C ASN A 28 -7.91 -8.45 7.35
N ALA A 29 -7.24 -9.58 7.10
CA ALA A 29 -6.23 -9.69 6.05
C ALA A 29 -6.79 -9.51 4.63
N GLY A 30 -8.06 -9.88 4.43
CA GLY A 30 -8.78 -9.70 3.16
C GLY A 30 -9.55 -8.38 3.07
N GLY A 31 -9.85 -7.77 4.22
CA GLY A 31 -10.53 -6.48 4.30
C GLY A 31 -11.23 -6.28 5.64
N SER A 32 -11.37 -5.05 6.08
CA SER A 32 -11.96 -4.68 7.36
C SER A 32 -13.25 -3.90 7.19
N TYR A 33 -14.14 -4.01 8.18
CA TYR A 33 -15.33 -3.15 8.24
C TYR A 33 -14.93 -1.68 8.39
N THR A 34 -15.77 -0.81 7.80
CA THR A 34 -15.54 0.64 7.78
C THR A 34 -16.10 1.31 9.04
N CYS A 35 -15.34 2.23 9.63
CA CYS A 35 -15.80 3.01 10.77
C CYS A 35 -16.81 4.08 10.36
N GLN A 36 -17.64 4.52 11.33
CA GLN A 36 -18.72 5.48 11.12
C GLN A 36 -18.22 6.79 10.52
N GLN A 37 -17.06 7.28 10.93
CA GLN A 37 -16.47 8.53 10.45
C GLN A 37 -16.21 8.52 8.94
N VAL A 38 -15.78 7.39 8.38
CA VAL A 38 -15.59 7.23 6.94
C VAL A 38 -16.93 7.17 6.21
N ILE A 39 -17.91 6.44 6.77
CA ILE A 39 -19.28 6.37 6.21
C ILE A 39 -19.90 7.77 6.12
N ASP A 40 -19.83 8.55 7.20
CA ASP A 40 -20.37 9.91 7.27
C ASP A 40 -19.68 10.83 6.26
N ARG A 41 -18.34 10.67 6.09
CA ARG A 41 -17.59 11.45 5.10
C ARG A 41 -18.00 11.10 3.68
N LEU A 42 -18.15 9.83 3.34
CA LEU A 42 -18.63 9.39 2.03
C LEU A 42 -20.07 9.85 1.77
N HIS A 43 -20.97 9.73 2.77
CA HIS A 43 -22.33 10.24 2.67
C HIS A 43 -22.35 11.74 2.36
N ARG A 44 -21.58 12.55 3.10
CA ARG A 44 -21.46 14.00 2.84
C ARG A 44 -20.90 14.27 1.46
N PHE A 45 -19.87 13.54 1.02
CA PHE A 45 -19.31 13.71 -0.31
C PHE A 45 -20.37 13.48 -1.37
N TYR A 46 -21.09 12.36 -1.35
CA TYR A 46 -22.10 12.05 -2.36
C TYR A 46 -23.30 12.99 -2.36
N THR A 47 -23.68 13.51 -1.22
CA THR A 47 -24.88 14.38 -1.09
C THR A 47 -24.56 15.87 -1.30
N GLN A 48 -23.32 16.32 -1.10
CA GLN A 48 -23.00 17.74 -1.05
C GLN A 48 -21.78 18.16 -1.89
N ARG A 49 -20.85 17.23 -2.27
CA ARG A 49 -19.56 17.54 -2.87
C ARG A 49 -19.28 16.79 -4.17
N LYS A 50 -20.17 15.90 -4.62
CA LYS A 50 -20.00 15.06 -5.81
C LYS A 50 -20.18 15.87 -7.10
N VAL A 51 -19.25 16.77 -7.32
CA VAL A 51 -19.13 17.65 -8.51
C VAL A 51 -17.67 17.73 -8.92
N GLN A 52 -17.38 18.30 -10.10
CA GLN A 52 -16.00 18.59 -10.49
C GLN A 52 -15.37 19.56 -9.48
N PRO A 53 -14.24 19.22 -8.85
CA PRO A 53 -13.55 20.13 -7.92
C PRO A 53 -12.86 21.28 -8.64
N TYR A 54 -12.44 22.30 -7.86
CA TYR A 54 -11.64 23.47 -8.29
C TYR A 54 -12.32 24.43 -9.27
N SER A 55 -13.65 24.44 -9.34
CA SER A 55 -14.41 25.50 -10.03
C SER A 55 -14.86 26.59 -9.06
N SER A 56 -15.45 27.67 -9.61
CA SER A 56 -15.77 28.90 -8.86
C SER A 56 -17.01 28.82 -7.95
N TYR A 57 -17.87 27.80 -8.10
CA TYR A 57 -19.06 27.66 -7.25
C TYR A 57 -18.76 26.85 -5.97
N GLU A 58 -19.56 27.12 -4.94
CA GLU A 58 -19.27 26.73 -3.55
C GLU A 58 -19.01 25.20 -3.37
N ALA A 59 -19.88 24.34 -3.90
CA ALA A 59 -19.70 22.89 -3.72
C ALA A 59 -18.42 22.38 -4.37
N SER A 60 -18.03 22.96 -5.49
CA SER A 60 -16.79 22.63 -6.21
C SER A 60 -15.53 23.10 -5.46
N ARG A 61 -15.56 24.35 -4.97
CA ARG A 61 -14.49 24.92 -4.14
C ARG A 61 -14.27 24.05 -2.89
N LEU A 62 -15.33 23.75 -2.14
CA LEU A 62 -15.25 22.91 -0.95
C LEU A 62 -14.78 21.49 -1.27
N GLY A 63 -15.18 20.92 -2.40
CA GLY A 63 -14.68 19.62 -2.85
C GLY A 63 -13.17 19.61 -3.08
N GLY A 64 -12.65 20.65 -3.74
CA GLY A 64 -11.20 20.84 -3.94
C GLY A 64 -10.44 21.01 -2.62
N GLU A 65 -10.92 21.88 -1.73
CA GLU A 65 -10.29 22.09 -0.41
C GLU A 65 -10.25 20.82 0.44
N GLU A 66 -11.28 19.97 0.36
CA GLU A 66 -11.29 18.68 1.06
C GLU A 66 -10.28 17.67 0.48
N MET A 67 -10.02 17.72 -0.82
CA MET A 67 -8.99 16.91 -1.48
C MET A 67 -7.59 17.37 -1.05
N ASP A 68 -7.33 18.66 -1.10
CA ASP A 68 -6.05 19.27 -0.69
C ASP A 68 -5.77 18.99 0.79
N GLU A 69 -6.80 19.08 1.63
CA GLU A 69 -6.70 18.76 3.06
C GLU A 69 -6.32 17.29 3.28
N ALA A 70 -6.95 16.36 2.54
CA ALA A 70 -6.65 14.93 2.66
C ALA A 70 -5.19 14.64 2.27
N GLN A 71 -4.72 15.24 1.18
CA GLN A 71 -3.35 15.09 0.70
C GLN A 71 -2.33 15.64 1.71
N ARG A 72 -2.56 16.84 2.21
CA ARG A 72 -1.69 17.48 3.20
C ARG A 72 -1.63 16.70 4.52
N ARG A 73 -2.77 16.18 4.99
CA ARG A 73 -2.80 15.35 6.22
C ARG A 73 -2.05 14.04 6.04
N LEU A 74 -2.22 13.37 4.90
CA LEU A 74 -1.52 12.12 4.64
C LEU A 74 -0.01 12.35 4.50
N ALA A 75 0.41 13.38 3.80
CA ALA A 75 1.82 13.78 3.71
C ALA A 75 2.45 14.00 5.08
N ALA A 76 1.76 14.76 5.95
CA ALA A 76 2.23 15.00 7.32
C ALA A 76 2.33 13.72 8.18
N ILE A 77 1.42 12.76 7.97
CA ILE A 77 1.44 11.45 8.67
C ILE A 77 2.61 10.60 8.20
N LEU A 78 2.90 10.62 6.90
CA LEU A 78 3.96 9.82 6.28
C LEU A 78 5.35 10.48 6.40
N GLY A 79 5.41 11.77 6.78
CA GLY A 79 6.67 12.52 6.86
C GLY A 79 7.24 12.91 5.50
N VAL A 80 6.39 13.07 4.49
CA VAL A 80 6.75 13.42 3.10
C VAL A 80 6.16 14.78 2.68
N GLU A 81 6.59 15.29 1.51
CA GLU A 81 6.00 16.47 0.92
C GLU A 81 4.65 16.17 0.27
N THR A 82 3.80 17.19 0.13
CA THR A 82 2.42 17.02 -0.37
C THR A 82 2.39 16.51 -1.81
N ASP A 83 3.34 16.89 -2.65
CA ASP A 83 3.44 16.46 -4.05
C ASP A 83 4.00 15.03 -4.21
N GLU A 84 4.52 14.43 -3.14
CA GLU A 84 4.92 13.02 -3.09
C GLU A 84 3.74 12.08 -2.78
N VAL A 85 2.55 12.62 -2.47
CA VAL A 85 1.34 11.84 -2.18
C VAL A 85 0.40 11.83 -3.39
N SER A 86 0.07 10.64 -3.87
CA SER A 86 -0.92 10.43 -4.93
C SER A 86 -2.00 9.46 -4.48
N PHE A 87 -3.26 9.80 -4.75
CA PHE A 87 -4.40 8.93 -4.50
C PHE A 87 -4.81 8.16 -5.75
N GLY A 88 -5.22 6.93 -5.56
CA GLY A 88 -5.81 6.11 -6.61
C GLY A 88 -6.87 5.17 -6.04
N PRO A 89 -7.61 4.47 -6.89
CA PRO A 89 -8.80 3.72 -6.48
C PRO A 89 -8.49 2.43 -5.71
N SER A 90 -7.30 1.86 -5.87
CA SER A 90 -6.84 0.68 -5.13
C SER A 90 -5.34 0.48 -5.29
N THR A 91 -4.72 -0.28 -4.37
CA THR A 91 -3.31 -0.70 -4.47
C THR A 91 -3.03 -1.39 -5.81
N THR A 92 -3.87 -2.34 -6.20
CA THR A 92 -3.73 -3.06 -7.47
C THR A 92 -3.64 -2.10 -8.65
N GLN A 93 -4.58 -1.17 -8.77
CA GLN A 93 -4.59 -0.22 -9.90
C GLN A 93 -3.41 0.75 -9.83
N ASN A 94 -3.05 1.24 -8.65
CA ASN A 94 -1.91 2.12 -8.48
C ASN A 94 -0.61 1.42 -8.88
N THR A 95 -0.43 0.16 -8.49
CA THR A 95 0.76 -0.63 -8.87
C THR A 95 0.79 -0.91 -10.38
N TYR A 96 -0.37 -1.13 -11.03
CA TYR A 96 -0.42 -1.22 -12.50
C TYR A 96 0.00 0.09 -13.18
N VAL A 97 -0.42 1.24 -12.65
CA VAL A 97 0.01 2.56 -13.18
C VAL A 97 1.51 2.72 -13.02
N LEU A 98 2.07 2.44 -11.84
CA LEU A 98 3.50 2.48 -11.57
C LEU A 98 4.28 1.52 -12.48
N ALA A 99 3.85 0.28 -12.60
CA ALA A 99 4.51 -0.72 -13.44
C ALA A 99 4.54 -0.28 -14.92
N ASN A 100 3.46 0.33 -15.41
CA ASN A 100 3.45 0.88 -16.77
C ASN A 100 4.38 2.09 -16.92
N ALA A 101 4.49 2.95 -15.91
CA ALA A 101 5.44 4.06 -15.92
C ALA A 101 6.89 3.55 -15.94
N PHE A 102 7.22 2.60 -15.07
CA PHE A 102 8.52 1.94 -15.04
C PHE A 102 8.85 1.21 -16.34
N ALA A 103 7.86 0.54 -16.96
CA ALA A 103 8.05 -0.15 -18.24
C ALA A 103 8.53 0.76 -19.39
N ASN A 104 8.23 2.06 -19.31
CA ASN A 104 8.71 3.06 -20.28
C ASN A 104 10.13 3.56 -19.95
N TRP A 105 10.56 3.41 -18.71
CA TRP A 105 11.88 3.84 -18.24
C TRP A 105 12.90 2.69 -18.30
N LEU A 106 12.48 1.45 -17.98
CA LEU A 106 13.31 0.26 -18.01
C LEU A 106 13.74 -0.09 -19.44
N LYS A 107 14.94 -0.66 -19.58
CA LYS A 107 15.53 -1.04 -20.84
C LYS A 107 15.65 -2.57 -20.94
N ASN A 108 15.77 -3.07 -22.15
CA ASN A 108 16.07 -4.48 -22.38
C ASN A 108 17.39 -4.87 -21.67
N GLY A 109 17.34 -5.91 -20.85
CA GLY A 109 18.45 -6.35 -20.01
C GLY A 109 18.37 -5.87 -18.55
N ASP A 110 17.52 -4.87 -18.24
CA ASP A 110 17.23 -4.51 -16.85
C ASP A 110 16.41 -5.62 -16.15
N SER A 111 16.50 -5.62 -14.82
CA SER A 111 15.81 -6.59 -13.97
C SER A 111 15.00 -5.89 -12.89
N VAL A 112 13.90 -6.54 -12.49
CA VAL A 112 13.14 -6.19 -11.28
C VAL A 112 13.07 -7.41 -10.38
N ILE A 113 13.06 -7.19 -9.06
CA ILE A 113 12.92 -8.24 -8.07
C ILE A 113 11.53 -8.11 -7.43
N VAL A 114 10.81 -9.23 -7.35
CA VAL A 114 9.58 -9.38 -6.59
C VAL A 114 9.75 -10.49 -5.56
N THR A 115 8.82 -10.61 -4.60
CA THR A 115 8.85 -11.70 -3.64
C THR A 115 7.56 -12.53 -3.69
N ASN A 116 7.62 -13.78 -3.25
CA ASN A 116 6.44 -14.63 -3.05
C ASN A 116 5.84 -14.52 -1.63
N GLN A 117 6.32 -13.57 -0.81
CA GLN A 117 5.74 -13.25 0.49
C GLN A 117 4.66 -12.16 0.38
N ASP A 118 4.61 -11.45 -0.75
CA ASP A 118 3.78 -10.28 -0.99
C ASP A 118 2.42 -10.63 -1.61
N HIS A 119 1.49 -9.67 -1.51
CA HIS A 119 0.18 -9.76 -2.13
C HIS A 119 0.28 -9.60 -3.66
N GLU A 120 -0.60 -10.27 -4.40
CA GLU A 120 -0.64 -10.21 -5.87
C GLU A 120 -0.81 -8.77 -6.41
N ALA A 121 -1.44 -7.88 -5.66
CA ALA A 121 -1.55 -6.47 -6.01
C ALA A 121 -0.19 -5.78 -6.20
N ASN A 122 0.83 -6.20 -5.42
CA ASN A 122 2.19 -5.65 -5.51
C ASN A 122 3.18 -6.57 -6.25
N THR A 123 2.79 -7.74 -6.70
CA THR A 123 3.68 -8.63 -7.48
C THR A 123 3.21 -8.82 -8.91
N GLY A 124 1.92 -8.99 -9.15
CA GLY A 124 1.36 -9.29 -10.46
C GLY A 124 1.69 -8.24 -11.54
N PRO A 125 1.49 -6.93 -11.28
CA PRO A 125 1.83 -5.90 -12.25
C PRO A 125 3.31 -5.90 -12.66
N TRP A 126 4.22 -6.13 -11.70
CA TRP A 126 5.66 -6.18 -11.96
C TRP A 126 6.06 -7.45 -12.71
N ARG A 127 5.43 -8.60 -12.40
CA ARG A 127 5.67 -9.86 -13.13
C ARG A 127 5.35 -9.75 -14.61
N ARG A 128 4.34 -8.94 -14.99
CA ARG A 128 3.98 -8.68 -16.39
C ARG A 128 5.03 -7.93 -17.19
N LEU A 129 6.02 -7.31 -16.54
CA LEU A 129 7.13 -6.69 -17.24
C LEU A 129 7.97 -7.70 -18.01
N ALA A 130 7.91 -8.99 -17.67
CA ALA A 130 8.50 -10.08 -18.44
C ALA A 130 7.99 -10.12 -19.90
N ASP A 131 6.71 -9.79 -20.13
CA ASP A 131 6.10 -9.72 -21.48
C ASP A 131 6.71 -8.59 -22.34
N ARG A 132 7.43 -7.65 -21.68
CA ARG A 132 8.13 -6.53 -22.32
C ARG A 132 9.65 -6.70 -22.36
N GLY A 133 10.16 -7.92 -22.10
CA GLY A 133 11.58 -8.26 -22.15
C GLY A 133 12.38 -7.84 -20.92
N ILE A 134 11.74 -7.48 -19.83
CA ILE A 134 12.40 -7.18 -18.54
C ILE A 134 12.55 -8.50 -17.77
N THR A 135 13.72 -8.72 -17.18
CA THR A 135 13.94 -9.90 -16.35
C THR A 135 13.28 -9.72 -14.99
N VAL A 136 12.40 -10.66 -14.61
CA VAL A 136 11.76 -10.66 -13.29
C VAL A 136 12.41 -11.74 -12.44
N LEU A 137 13.10 -11.33 -11.38
CA LEU A 137 13.73 -12.21 -10.41
C LEU A 137 12.81 -12.36 -9.19
N GLU A 138 12.88 -13.50 -8.52
CA GLU A 138 12.06 -13.78 -7.33
C GLU A 138 12.94 -13.95 -6.09
N TRP A 139 12.79 -13.02 -5.15
CA TRP A 139 13.33 -13.15 -3.79
C TRP A 139 12.35 -13.97 -2.96
N ARG A 140 12.72 -15.23 -2.70
CA ARG A 140 11.82 -16.21 -2.10
C ARG A 140 11.92 -16.22 -0.58
N LEU A 141 10.75 -16.31 0.06
CA LEU A 141 10.69 -16.60 1.49
C LEU A 141 11.22 -18.01 1.79
N ASN A 142 11.82 -18.15 2.94
CA ASN A 142 12.18 -19.44 3.51
C ASN A 142 10.89 -20.16 3.93
N LYS A 143 10.66 -21.36 3.41
CA LYS A 143 9.40 -22.13 3.62
C LYS A 143 9.20 -22.59 5.06
N ASP A 144 10.28 -22.75 5.81
CA ASP A 144 10.23 -23.25 7.18
C ASP A 144 9.98 -22.12 8.19
N THR A 145 10.41 -20.91 7.87
CA THR A 145 10.32 -19.75 8.78
C THR A 145 9.33 -18.69 8.34
N GLY A 146 8.97 -18.63 7.04
CA GLY A 146 8.17 -17.56 6.45
C GLY A 146 8.92 -16.24 6.22
N HIS A 147 10.21 -16.16 6.61
CA HIS A 147 11.01 -14.94 6.50
C HIS A 147 11.64 -14.78 5.12
N LEU A 148 11.87 -13.53 4.74
CA LEU A 148 12.74 -13.13 3.63
C LEU A 148 14.18 -12.95 4.16
N ASP A 149 15.12 -13.78 3.67
CA ASP A 149 16.53 -13.64 4.06
C ASP A 149 17.20 -12.52 3.24
N ILE A 150 17.71 -11.51 3.91
CA ILE A 150 18.40 -10.37 3.27
C ILE A 150 19.66 -10.80 2.52
N ASN A 151 20.32 -11.90 2.94
CA ASN A 151 21.47 -12.43 2.23
C ASN A 151 21.08 -13.02 0.87
N ASP A 152 19.85 -13.53 0.73
CA ASP A 152 19.37 -13.99 -0.57
C ASP A 152 19.02 -12.81 -1.47
N LEU A 153 18.48 -11.71 -0.94
CA LEU A 153 18.32 -10.46 -1.69
C LEU A 153 19.69 -9.97 -2.19
N GLN A 154 20.70 -9.94 -1.32
CA GLN A 154 22.05 -9.47 -1.68
C GLN A 154 22.67 -10.27 -2.84
N LYS A 155 22.38 -11.57 -2.97
CA LYS A 155 22.85 -12.41 -4.09
C LYS A 155 22.12 -12.10 -5.40
N LEU A 156 20.89 -11.56 -5.34
CA LEU A 156 20.10 -11.20 -6.51
C LEU A 156 20.42 -9.81 -7.04
N LEU A 157 20.96 -8.93 -6.18
CA LEU A 157 21.27 -7.55 -6.54
C LEU A 157 22.54 -7.49 -7.42
N ASP A 158 22.39 -6.92 -8.61
CA ASP A 158 23.47 -6.52 -9.53
C ASP A 158 23.09 -5.20 -10.21
N ASP A 159 23.97 -4.67 -11.07
CA ASP A 159 23.79 -3.38 -11.78
C ASP A 159 22.61 -3.36 -12.76
N ARG A 160 22.04 -4.51 -13.10
CA ARG A 160 20.84 -4.63 -13.94
C ARG A 160 19.56 -4.47 -13.12
N VAL A 161 19.61 -4.73 -11.81
CA VAL A 161 18.43 -4.57 -10.95
C VAL A 161 18.10 -3.09 -10.78
N LYS A 162 16.90 -2.69 -11.19
CA LYS A 162 16.42 -1.30 -11.12
C LYS A 162 15.36 -1.08 -10.08
N LEU A 163 14.65 -2.15 -9.67
CA LEU A 163 13.57 -2.06 -8.72
C LEU A 163 13.45 -3.36 -7.92
N VAL A 164 13.19 -3.22 -6.63
CA VAL A 164 12.84 -4.33 -5.73
C VAL A 164 11.50 -4.04 -5.07
N CYS A 165 10.53 -4.96 -5.22
CA CYS A 165 9.20 -4.85 -4.67
C CYS A 165 8.99 -5.89 -3.56
N PHE A 166 8.58 -5.44 -2.37
CA PHE A 166 8.37 -6.33 -1.21
C PHE A 166 7.35 -5.74 -0.23
N PRO A 167 6.71 -6.55 0.64
CA PRO A 167 5.76 -6.05 1.62
C PRO A 167 6.48 -5.55 2.88
N HIS A 168 5.96 -4.51 3.52
CA HIS A 168 6.36 -4.14 4.88
C HIS A 168 5.91 -5.23 5.87
N CYS A 169 4.66 -5.70 5.71
CA CYS A 169 4.11 -6.82 6.44
C CYS A 169 3.34 -7.74 5.49
N SER A 170 3.60 -9.04 5.56
CA SER A 170 2.85 -9.99 4.76
C SER A 170 1.42 -10.17 5.29
N ASN A 171 0.43 -10.02 4.42
CA ASN A 171 -0.98 -10.25 4.76
C ASN A 171 -1.30 -11.74 5.02
N VAL A 172 -0.45 -12.67 4.60
CA VAL A 172 -0.67 -14.12 4.73
C VAL A 172 0.06 -14.69 5.94
N VAL A 173 1.36 -14.43 6.08
CA VAL A 173 2.17 -15.02 7.15
C VAL A 173 2.35 -14.08 8.35
N GLY A 174 1.96 -12.79 8.24
CA GLY A 174 2.05 -11.81 9.32
C GLY A 174 3.47 -11.35 9.65
N GLU A 175 4.45 -11.73 8.85
CA GLU A 175 5.85 -11.35 9.03
C GLU A 175 6.04 -9.86 8.74
N ILE A 176 6.73 -9.15 9.65
CA ILE A 176 7.10 -7.74 9.49
C ILE A 176 8.56 -7.67 9.08
N ASN A 177 8.80 -7.15 7.89
CA ASN A 177 10.13 -6.99 7.33
C ASN A 177 10.82 -5.72 7.87
N ASP A 178 12.13 -5.79 8.09
CA ASP A 178 12.96 -4.63 8.44
C ASP A 178 13.17 -3.75 7.20
N VAL A 179 12.18 -2.88 6.92
CA VAL A 179 12.16 -2.01 5.74
C VAL A 179 13.40 -1.14 5.67
N TYR A 180 13.83 -0.56 6.80
CA TYR A 180 15.00 0.32 6.83
C TYR A 180 16.26 -0.40 6.34
N LYS A 181 16.52 -1.60 6.86
CA LYS A 181 17.68 -2.40 6.49
C LYS A 181 17.61 -2.86 5.03
N ILE A 182 16.44 -3.31 4.59
CA ILE A 182 16.23 -3.78 3.22
C ILE A 182 16.38 -2.64 2.22
N VAL A 183 15.72 -1.50 2.44
CA VAL A 183 15.80 -0.33 1.57
C VAL A 183 17.22 0.23 1.51
N SER A 184 17.95 0.27 2.64
CA SER A 184 19.35 0.69 2.65
C SER A 184 20.22 -0.20 1.76
N LEU A 185 20.01 -1.52 1.78
CA LEU A 185 20.73 -2.44 0.90
C LEU A 185 20.36 -2.20 -0.57
N ILE A 186 19.06 -2.05 -0.89
CA ILE A 186 18.59 -1.79 -2.26
C ILE A 186 19.18 -0.50 -2.80
N HIS A 187 19.12 0.59 -2.04
CA HIS A 187 19.65 1.89 -2.44
C HIS A 187 21.18 1.86 -2.64
N SER A 188 21.89 1.06 -1.82
CA SER A 188 23.36 0.90 -1.99
C SER A 188 23.73 0.22 -3.31
N SER A 189 22.81 -0.53 -3.93
CA SER A 189 22.99 -1.12 -5.27
C SER A 189 22.55 -0.20 -6.41
N GLY A 190 21.99 0.98 -6.11
CA GLY A 190 21.46 1.94 -7.10
C GLY A 190 20.06 1.61 -7.61
N ALA A 191 19.36 0.66 -6.99
CA ALA A 191 17.99 0.30 -7.34
C ALA A 191 16.96 1.09 -6.50
N PHE A 192 15.74 1.19 -7.02
CA PHE A 192 14.59 1.71 -6.28
C PHE A 192 13.92 0.60 -5.44
N ALA A 193 13.25 1.01 -4.36
CA ALA A 193 12.41 0.14 -3.54
C ALA A 193 10.92 0.50 -3.73
N CYS A 194 10.08 -0.51 -3.89
CA CYS A 194 8.61 -0.38 -3.85
C CYS A 194 8.09 -1.23 -2.69
N VAL A 195 7.64 -0.57 -1.63
CA VAL A 195 7.20 -1.23 -0.41
C VAL A 195 5.69 -1.20 -0.29
N ASP A 196 5.05 -2.37 -0.22
CA ASP A 196 3.62 -2.48 0.08
C ASP A 196 3.40 -2.33 1.60
N GLY A 197 2.82 -1.20 2.00
CA GLY A 197 2.50 -0.88 3.39
C GLY A 197 1.08 -1.24 3.81
N VAL A 198 0.25 -1.83 2.95
CA VAL A 198 -1.20 -2.04 3.17
C VAL A 198 -1.46 -2.81 4.46
N SER A 199 -0.78 -3.92 4.67
CA SER A 199 -0.98 -4.77 5.86
C SER A 199 -0.30 -4.22 7.12
N TYR A 200 0.69 -3.33 6.98
CA TYR A 200 1.38 -2.73 8.12
C TYR A 200 0.71 -1.45 8.62
N ALA A 201 0.22 -0.59 7.73
CA ALA A 201 -0.30 0.73 8.06
C ALA A 201 -1.39 0.76 9.16
N PRO A 202 -2.28 -0.24 9.28
CA PRO A 202 -3.25 -0.29 10.39
C PRO A 202 -2.63 -0.55 11.77
N HIS A 203 -1.42 -1.09 11.84
CA HIS A 203 -0.72 -1.48 13.07
C HIS A 203 0.37 -0.50 13.48
N GLY A 204 0.93 0.22 12.54
CA GLY A 204 1.92 1.25 12.75
C GLY A 204 2.07 2.12 11.50
N LEU A 205 1.99 3.43 11.67
CA LEU A 205 2.15 4.34 10.53
C LEU A 205 3.59 4.23 10.02
N PRO A 206 3.79 3.94 8.71
CA PRO A 206 5.12 3.96 8.14
C PRO A 206 5.66 5.40 8.20
N ASN A 207 6.92 5.54 8.59
CA ASN A 207 7.70 6.76 8.40
C ASN A 207 8.57 6.51 7.16
N VAL A 208 8.38 7.33 6.11
CA VAL A 208 8.96 7.09 4.77
C VAL A 208 10.13 8.05 4.54
#